data_020c540b2bd86f6ffe2525c0802c74e0
#
_entry.id   020c540b2bd86f6ffe2525c0802c74e0
#
_cell.length_a   1.000
_cell.length_b   1.000
_cell.length_c   1.000
_cell.angle_alpha   90.00
_cell.angle_beta   90.00
_cell.angle_gamma   90.00
#
_symmetry.space_group_name_H-M   'P 1'
#
loop_
_entity.id
_entity.type
_entity.pdbx_description
1 polymer ?
#
loop_
_entity_poly.entity_id
_entity_poly.type
_entity_poly.pdbx_seq_one_letter_code
_entity_poly.pdbx_strand_id
1 'polypeptide(L)'
;YNMRILILLMLVLTMVSCGQSNNKKVDLEKITQLGDLAEIDSLSLFLGLPTIVKLFDNKLFIVDMFDEGKIVKIYDLEKKEILLSFAKKGEGPYEYLHVNNIDIYRNSDSRVKISLFDPVSSKLGVYDYDSLLIMNNNYLPKMILSKNKDVRFHEILRINEGYLATGLTTEGKYTLLSDSLKIIGYFGKYRPKPQAGISDMSHIIANYGKSVLSRNKDLLIEIIYNASVLSCYDVKKTGITQRWESVIHELDYRMDGTSIINNAPIGYLSAYIGDDKIYALYSGEADDMDAVATYGKEIHVYSYTGNIIGRYSISKPAFAFCIDEK
;
A
#
# COMPACT_ATOMS: atom_id res chain seq x y z
N TYR A 1 -53.38 -17.19 -5.33
CA TYR A 1 -52.41 -17.09 -6.46
C TYR A 1 -51.63 -15.75 -6.42
N ASN A 2 -52.31 -14.61 -6.11
CA ASN A 2 -51.72 -13.25 -6.14
C ASN A 2 -50.70 -12.96 -5.03
N MET A 3 -50.82 -13.61 -3.86
CA MET A 3 -49.91 -13.37 -2.74
C MET A 3 -48.50 -14.02 -2.94
N ARG A 4 -48.44 -15.17 -3.64
CA ARG A 4 -47.16 -15.84 -3.96
C ARG A 4 -46.37 -15.11 -5.03
N ILE A 5 -47.03 -14.46 -5.98
CA ILE A 5 -46.40 -13.64 -7.03
C ILE A 5 -45.85 -12.35 -6.41
N LEU A 6 -46.51 -11.75 -5.44
CA LEU A 6 -46.05 -10.53 -4.75
C LEU A 6 -44.79 -10.79 -3.88
N ILE A 7 -44.73 -11.94 -3.22
CA ILE A 7 -43.54 -12.36 -2.43
C ILE A 7 -42.35 -12.65 -3.36
N LEU A 8 -42.59 -13.27 -4.52
CA LEU A 8 -41.54 -13.54 -5.53
C LEU A 8 -41.01 -12.23 -6.14
N LEU A 9 -41.87 -11.24 -6.39
CA LEU A 9 -41.47 -9.92 -6.90
C LEU A 9 -40.68 -9.12 -5.83
N MET A 10 -41.06 -9.18 -4.55
CA MET A 10 -40.28 -8.58 -3.45
C MET A 10 -38.91 -9.26 -3.26
N LEU A 11 -38.82 -10.58 -3.42
CA LEU A 11 -37.55 -11.31 -3.34
C LEU A 11 -36.59 -11.00 -4.51
N VAL A 12 -37.11 -10.71 -5.70
CA VAL A 12 -36.32 -10.30 -6.85
C VAL A 12 -35.84 -8.86 -6.73
N LEU A 13 -36.62 -7.96 -6.11
CA LEU A 13 -36.22 -6.58 -5.87
C LEU A 13 -35.15 -6.41 -4.79
N THR A 14 -34.99 -7.37 -3.90
CA THR A 14 -33.90 -7.36 -2.88
C THR A 14 -32.57 -7.90 -3.39
N MET A 15 -32.51 -8.51 -4.58
CA MET A 15 -31.30 -9.09 -5.14
C MET A 15 -30.52 -8.13 -6.09
N VAL A 16 -31.04 -6.93 -6.34
CA VAL A 16 -30.38 -5.92 -7.21
C VAL A 16 -29.76 -4.80 -6.39
N SER A 17 -29.36 -5.06 -5.14
CA SER A 17 -28.35 -4.23 -4.48
C SER A 17 -26.96 -4.66 -4.92
N CYS A 18 -26.71 -4.56 -6.21
CA CYS A 18 -25.36 -4.54 -6.73
C CYS A 18 -24.73 -3.26 -6.19
N GLY A 19 -23.79 -3.40 -5.25
CA GLY A 19 -23.10 -2.26 -4.66
C GLY A 19 -22.51 -1.38 -5.75
N GLN A 20 -23.17 -0.29 -6.07
CA GLN A 20 -22.59 0.77 -6.86
C GLN A 20 -21.39 1.28 -6.06
N SER A 21 -20.17 1.00 -6.52
CA SER A 21 -19.00 1.69 -5.99
C SER A 21 -19.23 3.19 -6.22
N ASN A 22 -19.24 3.95 -5.14
CA ASN A 22 -19.39 5.40 -5.22
C ASN A 22 -18.08 5.99 -5.78
N ASN A 23 -17.99 6.07 -7.10
CA ASN A 23 -16.87 6.74 -7.76
C ASN A 23 -17.06 8.24 -7.65
N LYS A 24 -16.10 8.94 -7.04
CA LYS A 24 -16.14 10.38 -6.83
C LYS A 24 -15.05 11.04 -7.67
N LYS A 25 -15.48 11.85 -8.64
CA LYS A 25 -14.54 12.70 -9.35
C LYS A 25 -14.22 13.91 -8.50
N VAL A 26 -12.95 14.18 -8.26
CA VAL A 26 -12.42 15.28 -7.46
C VAL A 26 -11.82 16.34 -8.37
N ASP A 27 -12.18 17.58 -8.13
CA ASP A 27 -11.63 18.76 -8.78
C ASP A 27 -10.57 19.38 -7.87
N LEU A 28 -9.30 19.36 -8.30
CA LEU A 28 -8.17 19.87 -7.51
C LEU A 28 -8.32 21.32 -7.10
N GLU A 29 -8.92 22.16 -7.99
CA GLU A 29 -9.07 23.59 -7.74
C GLU A 29 -10.07 23.88 -6.60
N LYS A 30 -10.95 22.93 -6.31
CA LYS A 30 -11.98 23.04 -5.25
C LYS A 30 -11.59 22.44 -3.92
N ILE A 31 -10.36 21.85 -3.82
CA ILE A 31 -9.89 21.29 -2.57
C ILE A 31 -9.52 22.41 -1.60
N THR A 32 -10.15 22.43 -0.44
CA THR A 32 -9.88 23.40 0.62
C THR A 32 -8.44 23.30 1.13
N GLN A 33 -7.71 24.40 1.15
CA GLN A 33 -6.41 24.47 1.82
C GLN A 33 -6.62 24.50 3.33
N LEU A 34 -6.06 23.49 4.04
CA LEU A 34 -6.17 23.37 5.50
C LEU A 34 -5.03 24.07 6.23
N GLY A 35 -3.87 24.25 5.57
CA GLY A 35 -2.69 24.89 6.10
C GLY A 35 -1.40 24.39 5.45
N ASP A 36 -0.29 24.88 5.98
CA ASP A 36 1.06 24.50 5.57
C ASP A 36 1.73 23.71 6.69
N LEU A 37 2.32 22.57 6.34
CA LEU A 37 3.14 21.77 7.25
C LEU A 37 4.58 22.25 7.16
N ALA A 38 5.06 22.84 8.25
CA ALA A 38 6.44 23.30 8.39
C ALA A 38 7.31 22.23 9.06
N GLU A 39 8.58 22.22 8.74
CA GLU A 39 9.57 21.45 9.48
C GLU A 39 9.73 22.03 10.89
N ILE A 40 9.59 21.16 11.90
CA ILE A 40 9.80 21.52 13.31
C ILE A 40 11.16 21.01 13.78
N ASP A 41 11.55 19.81 13.34
CA ASP A 41 12.80 19.14 13.73
C ASP A 41 13.29 18.25 12.60
N SER A 42 14.58 17.95 12.56
CA SER A 42 15.18 17.02 11.63
C SER A 42 16.01 15.97 12.34
N LEU A 43 15.93 14.75 11.87
CA LEU A 43 16.76 13.67 12.38
C LEU A 43 18.09 13.67 11.64
N SER A 44 19.20 13.72 12.40
CA SER A 44 20.56 13.60 11.84
C SER A 44 20.86 12.14 11.49
N LEU A 45 20.10 11.58 10.55
CA LEU A 45 20.30 10.23 10.04
C LEU A 45 20.92 10.29 8.65
N PHE A 46 21.98 9.53 8.45
CA PHE A 46 22.47 9.28 7.10
C PHE A 46 21.61 8.20 6.46
N LEU A 47 20.80 8.58 5.49
CA LEU A 47 19.92 7.71 4.71
C LEU A 47 20.23 7.91 3.23
N GLY A 48 20.19 6.80 2.48
CA GLY A 48 20.32 6.85 1.03
C GLY A 48 19.01 7.35 0.39
N LEU A 49 18.03 6.47 0.32
CA LEU A 49 16.67 6.78 -0.14
C LEU A 49 15.67 5.96 0.68
N PRO A 50 15.09 6.51 1.74
CA PRO A 50 14.08 5.82 2.54
C PRO A 50 12.79 5.68 1.72
N THR A 51 12.46 4.44 1.35
CA THR A 51 11.29 4.14 0.52
C THR A 51 10.02 3.88 1.34
N ILE A 52 10.17 3.47 2.59
CA ILE A 52 9.04 3.19 3.49
C ILE A 52 9.39 3.70 4.87
N VAL A 53 8.43 4.41 5.48
CA VAL A 53 8.49 4.85 6.87
C VAL A 53 7.20 4.43 7.56
N LYS A 54 7.31 3.75 8.71
CA LYS A 54 6.16 3.38 9.55
C LYS A 54 6.43 3.71 11.00
N LEU A 55 5.42 4.24 11.67
CA LEU A 55 5.44 4.50 13.11
C LEU A 55 4.72 3.36 13.85
N PHE A 56 5.36 2.82 14.87
CA PHE A 56 4.78 1.83 15.77
C PHE A 56 5.37 1.96 17.18
N ASP A 57 4.52 2.09 18.18
CA ASP A 57 4.91 2.22 19.60
C ASP A 57 6.07 3.23 19.81
N ASN A 58 5.93 4.46 19.28
CA ASN A 58 6.91 5.55 19.36
C ASN A 58 8.29 5.26 18.71
N LYS A 59 8.32 4.33 17.75
CA LYS A 59 9.52 3.99 16.98
C LYS A 59 9.26 4.10 15.49
N LEU A 60 10.19 4.73 14.78
CA LEU A 60 10.18 4.77 13.32
C LEU A 60 10.90 3.54 12.77
N PHE A 61 10.21 2.83 11.91
CA PHE A 61 10.76 1.76 11.08
C PHE A 61 11.00 2.32 9.69
N ILE A 62 12.25 2.39 9.29
CA ILE A 62 12.69 3.01 8.04
C ILE A 62 13.30 1.94 7.16
N VAL A 63 12.77 1.76 5.94
CA VAL A 63 13.36 0.89 4.93
C VAL A 63 14.15 1.76 3.96
N ASP A 64 15.46 1.54 3.90
CA ASP A 64 16.41 2.24 3.04
C ASP A 64 17.16 1.22 2.16
N MET A 65 16.68 1.04 0.95
CA MET A 65 17.24 0.06 0.01
C MET A 65 18.60 0.47 -0.57
N PHE A 66 19.02 1.71 -0.37
CA PHE A 66 20.32 2.21 -0.81
C PHE A 66 21.40 2.11 0.29
N ASP A 67 21.04 1.65 1.50
CA ASP A 67 22.04 1.26 2.49
C ASP A 67 22.76 -0.01 2.04
N GLU A 68 24.09 0.02 2.02
CA GLU A 68 24.91 -1.11 1.59
C GLU A 68 24.99 -2.23 2.65
N GLY A 69 24.61 -1.94 3.87
CA GLY A 69 24.67 -2.88 4.99
C GLY A 69 23.32 -3.50 5.33
N LYS A 70 22.54 -2.78 6.12
CA LYS A 70 21.26 -3.21 6.66
C LYS A 70 20.15 -2.27 6.26
N ILE A 71 19.20 -2.80 5.54
CA ILE A 71 18.16 -2.04 4.84
C ILE A 71 17.01 -1.57 5.75
N VAL A 72 16.89 -2.07 6.97
CA VAL A 72 15.85 -1.61 7.91
C VAL A 72 16.50 -1.03 9.16
N LYS A 73 16.10 0.19 9.51
CA LYS A 73 16.50 0.89 10.73
C LYS A 73 15.29 1.09 11.64
N ILE A 74 15.48 0.85 12.94
CA ILE A 74 14.50 1.18 13.98
C ILE A 74 15.06 2.36 14.76
N TYR A 75 14.38 3.49 14.69
CA TYR A 75 14.74 4.72 15.37
C TYR A 75 13.76 4.99 16.52
N ASP A 76 14.29 5.22 17.70
CA ASP A 76 13.52 5.60 18.89
C ASP A 76 13.32 7.12 18.92
N LEU A 77 12.07 7.56 18.86
CA LEU A 77 11.75 8.99 18.84
C LEU A 77 12.00 9.67 20.19
N GLU A 78 11.90 8.95 21.32
CA GLU A 78 12.16 9.50 22.66
C GLU A 78 13.65 9.64 22.91
N LYS A 79 14.41 8.59 22.62
CA LYS A 79 15.86 8.58 22.82
C LYS A 79 16.62 9.32 21.74
N LYS A 80 15.97 9.58 20.60
CA LYS A 80 16.57 10.21 19.42
C LYS A 80 17.80 9.44 18.90
N GLU A 81 17.74 8.11 18.88
CA GLU A 81 18.83 7.24 18.43
C GLU A 81 18.33 6.03 17.62
N ILE A 82 19.21 5.46 16.79
CA ILE A 82 18.97 4.18 16.14
C ILE A 82 19.12 3.07 17.19
N LEU A 83 18.03 2.38 17.51
CA LEU A 83 18.06 1.22 18.40
C LEU A 83 18.71 0.01 17.73
N LEU A 84 18.39 -0.19 16.45
CA LEU A 84 18.81 -1.37 15.73
C LEU A 84 18.76 -1.14 14.21
N SER A 85 19.70 -1.74 13.49
CA SER A 85 19.62 -1.94 12.05
C SER A 85 19.65 -3.45 11.75
N PHE A 86 18.77 -3.92 10.85
CA PHE A 86 18.63 -5.34 10.52
C PHE A 86 18.21 -5.54 9.06
N ALA A 87 18.00 -6.80 8.65
CA ALA A 87 17.69 -7.20 7.27
C ALA A 87 18.81 -6.84 6.30
N LYS A 88 19.75 -7.77 6.15
CA LYS A 88 20.93 -7.59 5.30
C LYS A 88 20.56 -7.63 3.81
N LYS A 89 21.19 -6.78 3.02
CA LYS A 89 21.08 -6.77 1.56
C LYS A 89 21.92 -7.90 0.96
N GLY A 90 21.34 -8.65 0.00
CA GLY A 90 22.05 -9.73 -0.70
C GLY A 90 21.14 -10.86 -1.17
N GLU A 91 21.74 -11.91 -1.69
CA GLU A 91 21.06 -13.08 -2.29
C GLU A 91 20.95 -14.27 -1.33
N GLY A 92 21.56 -14.20 -0.18
CA GLY A 92 21.59 -15.28 0.81
C GLY A 92 20.20 -15.66 1.34
N PRO A 93 20.08 -16.78 2.06
CA PRO A 93 18.79 -17.31 2.51
C PRO A 93 18.04 -16.37 3.47
N TYR A 94 18.75 -15.52 4.20
CA TYR A 94 18.20 -14.53 5.14
C TYR A 94 18.47 -13.08 4.70
N GLU A 95 18.84 -12.88 3.43
CA GLU A 95 19.13 -11.58 2.81
C GLU A 95 18.02 -11.20 1.85
N TYR A 96 17.94 -9.91 1.51
CA TYR A 96 16.89 -9.34 0.67
C TYR A 96 17.49 -8.59 -0.50
N LEU A 97 17.03 -8.87 -1.71
CA LEU A 97 17.38 -8.10 -2.91
C LEU A 97 16.63 -6.79 -2.97
N HIS A 98 15.34 -6.83 -2.60
CA HIS A 98 14.47 -5.66 -2.55
C HIS A 98 13.36 -5.86 -1.51
N VAL A 99 12.99 -4.81 -0.80
CA VAL A 99 11.87 -4.84 0.15
C VAL A 99 10.81 -3.83 -0.29
N ASN A 100 9.65 -4.33 -0.72
CA ASN A 100 8.53 -3.50 -1.15
C ASN A 100 7.54 -3.20 -0.02
N ASN A 101 7.55 -3.99 1.03
CA ASN A 101 6.65 -3.79 2.16
C ASN A 101 7.27 -4.22 3.48
N ILE A 102 6.94 -3.47 4.52
CA ILE A 102 7.16 -3.80 5.92
C ILE A 102 5.83 -3.74 6.64
N ASP A 103 5.46 -4.79 7.36
CA ASP A 103 4.33 -4.79 8.27
C ASP A 103 4.80 -5.01 9.70
N ILE A 104 4.25 -4.21 10.63
CA ILE A 104 4.48 -4.34 12.06
C ILE A 104 3.12 -4.61 12.70
N TYR A 105 2.99 -5.73 13.41
CA TYR A 105 1.72 -6.17 13.94
C TYR A 105 1.89 -6.99 15.21
N ARG A 106 0.85 -7.05 16.04
CA ARG A 106 0.77 -7.99 17.15
C ARG A 106 0.12 -9.28 16.68
N ASN A 107 0.73 -10.42 17.02
CA ASN A 107 0.14 -11.72 16.77
C ASN A 107 -0.90 -12.08 17.86
N SER A 108 -1.49 -13.30 17.78
CA SER A 108 -2.45 -13.80 18.77
C SER A 108 -1.93 -13.81 20.21
N ASP A 109 -0.61 -13.96 20.38
CA ASP A 109 0.04 -13.98 21.69
C ASP A 109 0.50 -12.60 22.13
N SER A 110 -0.02 -11.54 21.51
CA SER A 110 0.32 -10.13 21.73
C SER A 110 1.80 -9.77 21.47
N ARG A 111 2.59 -10.67 20.90
CA ARG A 111 3.98 -10.40 20.53
C ARG A 111 4.03 -9.56 19.26
N VAL A 112 4.95 -8.60 19.25
CA VAL A 112 5.19 -7.76 18.07
C VAL A 112 5.98 -8.56 17.04
N LYS A 113 5.46 -8.60 15.83
CA LYS A 113 6.10 -9.21 14.66
C LYS A 113 6.37 -8.14 13.62
N ILE A 114 7.47 -8.32 12.91
CA ILE A 114 7.83 -7.51 11.74
C ILE A 114 7.91 -8.47 10.56
N SER A 115 7.20 -8.17 9.49
CA SER A 115 7.33 -8.93 8.24
C SER A 115 7.88 -8.06 7.12
N LEU A 116 8.84 -8.61 6.37
CA LEU A 116 9.47 -8.00 5.20
C LEU A 116 9.23 -8.88 4.00
N PHE A 117 8.71 -8.31 2.92
CA PHE A 117 8.53 -9.04 1.67
C PHE A 117 9.50 -8.57 0.60
N ASP A 118 10.22 -9.52 0.01
CA ASP A 118 11.09 -9.34 -1.14
C ASP A 118 10.43 -9.93 -2.40
N PRO A 119 9.90 -9.09 -3.31
CA PRO A 119 9.24 -9.57 -4.52
C PRO A 119 10.21 -10.19 -5.53
N VAL A 120 11.48 -9.82 -5.51
CA VAL A 120 12.49 -10.32 -6.47
C VAL A 120 12.80 -11.79 -6.18
N SER A 121 13.03 -12.11 -4.91
CA SER A 121 13.31 -13.48 -4.48
C SER A 121 12.07 -14.25 -4.00
N SER A 122 10.88 -13.59 -4.01
CA SER A 122 9.61 -14.14 -3.53
C SER A 122 9.70 -14.67 -2.09
N LYS A 123 10.45 -13.97 -1.24
CA LYS A 123 10.70 -14.30 0.17
C LYS A 123 9.92 -13.38 1.10
N LEU A 124 9.29 -13.97 2.11
CA LEU A 124 8.72 -13.27 3.26
C LEU A 124 9.51 -13.64 4.52
N GLY A 125 10.20 -12.69 5.11
CA GLY A 125 10.86 -12.86 6.41
C GLY A 125 9.98 -12.35 7.54
N VAL A 126 9.78 -13.15 8.58
CA VAL A 126 9.00 -12.79 9.77
C VAL A 126 9.91 -12.78 10.99
N TYR A 127 10.06 -11.60 11.59
CA TYR A 127 10.88 -11.34 12.76
C TYR A 127 10.00 -11.28 14.02
N ASP A 128 10.53 -11.80 15.12
CA ASP A 128 10.01 -11.51 16.47
C ASP A 128 10.76 -10.29 17.01
N TYR A 129 10.05 -9.22 17.32
CA TYR A 129 10.66 -7.94 17.65
C TYR A 129 11.53 -8.01 18.91
N ASP A 130 11.04 -8.64 19.98
CA ASP A 130 11.76 -8.73 21.24
C ASP A 130 13.03 -9.59 21.10
N SER A 131 12.91 -10.73 20.41
CA SER A 131 14.05 -11.59 20.11
C SER A 131 15.07 -10.91 19.22
N LEU A 132 14.61 -10.11 18.27
CA LEU A 132 15.47 -9.33 17.38
C LEU A 132 16.28 -8.29 18.17
N LEU A 133 15.66 -7.59 19.12
CA LEU A 133 16.35 -6.62 19.97
C LEU A 133 17.40 -7.28 20.89
N ILE A 134 17.10 -8.47 21.44
CA ILE A 134 18.01 -9.21 22.33
C ILE A 134 19.18 -9.81 21.54
N MET A 135 18.90 -10.47 20.43
CA MET A 135 19.90 -11.24 19.68
C MET A 135 20.66 -10.39 18.66
N ASN A 136 20.10 -9.25 18.28
CA ASN A 136 20.66 -8.30 17.32
C ASN A 136 21.12 -9.03 16.02
N ASN A 137 22.42 -8.93 15.69
CA ASN A 137 22.99 -9.49 14.47
C ASN A 137 22.92 -11.02 14.37
N ASN A 138 22.71 -11.71 15.48
CA ASN A 138 22.62 -13.18 15.53
C ASN A 138 21.18 -13.69 15.33
N TYR A 139 20.21 -12.78 15.20
CA TYR A 139 18.82 -13.18 14.98
C TYR A 139 18.56 -13.59 13.54
N LEU A 140 17.96 -14.76 13.37
CA LEU A 140 17.50 -15.26 12.07
C LEU A 140 15.98 -15.25 12.03
N PRO A 141 15.37 -14.59 11.03
CA PRO A 141 13.91 -14.57 10.87
C PRO A 141 13.38 -15.92 10.39
N LYS A 142 12.09 -16.15 10.63
CA LYS A 142 11.38 -17.22 9.93
C LYS A 142 11.19 -16.81 8.48
N MET A 143 11.81 -17.55 7.56
CA MET A 143 11.67 -17.33 6.11
C MET A 143 10.56 -18.20 5.54
N ILE A 144 9.68 -17.61 4.73
CA ILE A 144 8.63 -18.28 3.99
C ILE A 144 8.84 -17.96 2.51
N LEU A 145 9.05 -19.00 1.71
CA LEU A 145 9.21 -18.87 0.26
C LEU A 145 7.88 -19.09 -0.43
N SER A 146 7.50 -18.19 -1.31
CA SER A 146 6.37 -18.43 -2.20
C SER A 146 6.72 -19.54 -3.19
N LYS A 147 5.88 -20.56 -3.25
CA LYS A 147 5.99 -21.67 -4.22
C LYS A 147 5.10 -21.46 -5.45
N ASN A 148 4.44 -20.30 -5.53
CA ASN A 148 3.57 -19.98 -6.64
C ASN A 148 4.41 -19.54 -7.84
N LYS A 149 4.57 -20.43 -8.83
CA LYS A 149 5.43 -20.19 -10.00
C LYS A 149 4.76 -19.30 -11.04
N ASP A 150 3.44 -19.30 -11.08
CA ASP A 150 2.64 -18.65 -12.12
C ASP A 150 2.23 -17.22 -11.76
N VAL A 151 2.47 -16.79 -10.52
CA VAL A 151 2.13 -15.44 -10.02
C VAL A 151 3.33 -14.83 -9.33
N ARG A 152 3.76 -13.67 -9.81
CA ARG A 152 4.76 -12.84 -9.14
C ARG A 152 4.05 -11.81 -8.29
N PHE A 153 4.14 -11.95 -6.97
CA PHE A 153 3.62 -10.95 -6.05
C PHE A 153 4.51 -9.73 -6.03
N HIS A 154 3.88 -8.57 -6.06
CA HIS A 154 4.54 -7.28 -5.94
C HIS A 154 4.55 -6.80 -4.48
N GLU A 155 3.45 -7.01 -3.78
CA GLU A 155 3.27 -6.62 -2.39
C GLU A 155 2.52 -7.73 -1.65
N ILE A 156 2.89 -7.95 -0.38
CA ILE A 156 2.19 -8.89 0.52
C ILE A 156 1.94 -8.17 1.84
N LEU A 157 0.68 -8.06 2.23
CA LEU A 157 0.21 -7.40 3.44
C LEU A 157 -0.35 -8.42 4.42
N ARG A 158 0.03 -8.32 5.68
CA ARG A 158 -0.54 -9.16 6.74
C ARG A 158 -1.97 -8.73 7.06
N ILE A 159 -2.93 -9.61 6.86
CA ILE A 159 -4.31 -9.48 7.33
C ILE A 159 -4.54 -10.32 8.60
N ASN A 160 -5.74 -10.31 9.16
CA ASN A 160 -6.02 -11.04 10.40
C ASN A 160 -5.74 -12.55 10.29
N GLU A 161 -6.05 -13.16 9.16
CA GLU A 161 -5.74 -14.56 8.86
C GLU A 161 -5.10 -14.68 7.48
N GLY A 162 -3.80 -15.01 7.43
CA GLY A 162 -3.03 -15.09 6.19
C GLY A 162 -2.56 -13.73 5.68
N TYR A 163 -2.51 -13.60 4.38
CA TYR A 163 -1.99 -12.40 3.71
C TYR A 163 -2.85 -12.02 2.51
N LEU A 164 -2.84 -10.73 2.23
CA LEU A 164 -3.35 -10.16 1.00
C LEU A 164 -2.17 -9.75 0.13
N ALA A 165 -2.20 -10.14 -1.14
CA ALA A 165 -1.13 -9.81 -2.08
C ALA A 165 -1.68 -9.13 -3.33
N THR A 166 -0.86 -8.24 -3.89
CA THR A 166 -0.99 -7.75 -5.26
C THR A 166 0.09 -8.35 -6.13
N GLY A 167 -0.14 -8.52 -7.42
CA GLY A 167 0.86 -9.13 -8.31
C GLY A 167 0.42 -9.22 -9.76
N LEU A 168 1.25 -9.88 -10.55
CA LEU A 168 1.00 -10.08 -11.98
C LEU A 168 0.08 -11.28 -12.18
N THR A 169 -1.23 -11.06 -12.16
CA THR A 169 -2.26 -12.06 -12.43
C THR A 169 -3.50 -11.44 -13.07
N THR A 170 -4.12 -12.16 -13.99
CA THR A 170 -5.39 -11.79 -14.64
C THR A 170 -6.60 -12.30 -13.87
N GLU A 171 -6.42 -13.21 -12.90
CA GLU A 171 -7.50 -13.86 -12.16
C GLU A 171 -8.22 -12.89 -11.19
N GLY A 172 -7.53 -11.86 -10.75
CA GLY A 172 -8.06 -10.82 -9.88
C GLY A 172 -6.98 -9.83 -9.45
N LYS A 173 -7.41 -8.67 -8.99
CA LYS A 173 -6.49 -7.60 -8.55
C LYS A 173 -5.76 -7.96 -7.27
N TYR A 174 -6.41 -8.71 -6.38
CA TYR A 174 -5.88 -9.14 -5.10
C TYR A 174 -5.89 -10.65 -5.00
N THR A 175 -4.85 -11.20 -4.40
CA THR A 175 -4.72 -12.63 -4.10
C THR A 175 -4.74 -12.83 -2.59
N LEU A 176 -5.65 -13.66 -2.11
CA LEU A 176 -5.66 -14.10 -0.72
C LEU A 176 -4.72 -15.28 -0.55
N LEU A 177 -3.83 -15.20 0.42
CA LEU A 177 -2.81 -16.21 0.71
C LEU A 177 -2.96 -16.73 2.14
N SER A 178 -2.68 -18.02 2.33
CA SER A 178 -2.51 -18.63 3.65
C SER A 178 -1.23 -18.15 4.35
N ASP A 179 -1.04 -18.51 5.62
CA ASP A 179 0.19 -18.24 6.38
C ASP A 179 1.44 -18.89 5.77
N SER A 180 1.29 -19.87 4.89
CA SER A 180 2.37 -20.50 4.12
C SER A 180 2.50 -19.98 2.69
N LEU A 181 1.87 -18.85 2.38
CA LEU A 181 1.82 -18.19 1.08
C LEU A 181 1.19 -19.05 -0.04
N LYS A 182 0.32 -20.00 0.29
CA LYS A 182 -0.48 -20.72 -0.72
C LYS A 182 -1.67 -19.86 -1.12
N ILE A 183 -1.98 -19.80 -2.41
CA ILE A 183 -3.14 -19.10 -2.94
C ILE A 183 -4.42 -19.79 -2.42
N ILE A 184 -5.31 -18.98 -1.83
CA ILE A 184 -6.64 -19.37 -1.38
C ILE A 184 -7.70 -18.93 -2.38
N GLY A 185 -7.55 -17.73 -2.98
CA GLY A 185 -8.48 -17.19 -3.96
C GLY A 185 -8.04 -15.84 -4.50
N TYR A 186 -8.77 -15.38 -5.52
CA TYR A 186 -8.54 -14.10 -6.19
C TYR A 186 -9.77 -13.20 -6.02
N PHE A 187 -9.54 -11.90 -5.85
CA PHE A 187 -10.58 -10.92 -5.56
C PHE A 187 -10.31 -9.59 -6.26
N GLY A 188 -11.38 -8.80 -6.37
CA GLY A 188 -11.31 -7.49 -6.99
C GLY A 188 -11.15 -7.55 -8.51
N LYS A 189 -11.39 -6.41 -9.15
CA LYS A 189 -11.23 -6.23 -10.59
C LYS A 189 -10.28 -5.06 -10.85
N TYR A 190 -9.50 -5.17 -11.89
CA TYR A 190 -8.77 -4.01 -12.41
C TYR A 190 -9.74 -2.99 -12.99
N ARG A 191 -9.34 -1.73 -13.00
CA ARG A 191 -10.08 -0.67 -13.68
C ARG A 191 -10.25 -1.01 -15.16
N PRO A 192 -11.27 -0.48 -15.84
CA PRO A 192 -11.42 -0.69 -17.29
C PRO A 192 -10.18 -0.20 -18.05
N LYS A 193 -9.83 -0.89 -19.12
CA LYS A 193 -8.77 -0.43 -20.03
C LYS A 193 -9.19 0.89 -20.67
N PRO A 194 -8.34 1.94 -20.64
CA PRO A 194 -8.68 3.25 -21.19
C PRO A 194 -8.81 3.22 -22.72
N GLN A 195 -8.17 2.27 -23.40
CA GLN A 195 -8.23 2.11 -24.86
C GLN A 195 -8.09 0.65 -25.31
N ALA A 196 -8.53 0.36 -26.53
CA ALA A 196 -8.36 -0.95 -27.14
C ALA A 196 -6.89 -1.22 -27.50
N GLY A 197 -6.53 -2.52 -27.61
CA GLY A 197 -5.18 -2.95 -28.02
C GLY A 197 -4.17 -3.09 -26.88
N ILE A 198 -4.48 -2.61 -25.67
CA ILE A 198 -3.62 -2.79 -24.50
C ILE A 198 -3.71 -4.24 -24.03
N SER A 199 -2.55 -4.92 -23.90
CA SER A 199 -2.50 -6.28 -23.36
C SER A 199 -2.95 -6.31 -21.88
N ASP A 200 -3.42 -7.47 -21.40
CA ASP A 200 -3.79 -7.61 -19.98
C ASP A 200 -2.60 -7.35 -19.07
N MET A 201 -1.42 -7.85 -19.42
CA MET A 201 -0.21 -7.65 -18.64
C MET A 201 0.19 -6.18 -18.56
N SER A 202 0.17 -5.46 -19.68
CA SER A 202 0.45 -4.03 -19.71
C SER A 202 -0.55 -3.24 -18.86
N HIS A 203 -1.83 -3.63 -18.93
CA HIS A 203 -2.87 -3.02 -18.12
C HIS A 203 -2.69 -3.29 -16.61
N ILE A 204 -2.33 -4.51 -16.23
CA ILE A 204 -2.00 -4.87 -14.85
C ILE A 204 -0.85 -4.01 -14.32
N ILE A 205 0.24 -3.88 -15.10
CA ILE A 205 1.39 -3.06 -14.74
C ILE A 205 1.01 -1.59 -14.56
N ALA A 206 0.17 -1.04 -15.44
CA ALA A 206 -0.28 0.35 -15.33
C ALA A 206 -1.17 0.61 -14.10
N ASN A 207 -1.82 -0.43 -13.57
CA ASN A 207 -2.60 -0.35 -12.32
C ASN A 207 -1.75 -0.58 -11.05
N TYR A 208 -0.43 -0.61 -11.16
CA TYR A 208 0.42 -0.73 -9.99
C TYR A 208 0.33 0.48 -9.07
N GLY A 209 0.42 0.19 -7.79
CA GLY A 209 0.37 1.17 -6.76
C GLY A 209 0.82 0.59 -5.43
N LYS A 210 0.45 1.26 -4.35
CA LYS A 210 0.64 0.79 -2.97
C LYS A 210 -0.69 0.52 -2.31
N SER A 211 -0.65 -0.42 -1.38
CA SER A 211 -1.79 -0.75 -0.53
C SER A 211 -1.43 -0.54 0.94
N VAL A 212 -2.33 0.04 1.69
CA VAL A 212 -2.17 0.30 3.13
C VAL A 212 -3.36 -0.27 3.88
N LEU A 213 -3.11 -1.06 4.91
CA LEU A 213 -4.15 -1.58 5.80
C LEU A 213 -4.35 -0.68 7.01
N SER A 214 -5.61 -0.56 7.46
CA SER A 214 -5.94 0.01 8.77
C SER A 214 -5.28 -0.80 9.90
N ARG A 215 -5.15 -0.19 11.07
CA ARG A 215 -4.62 -0.87 12.27
C ARG A 215 -5.40 -2.16 12.59
N ASN A 216 -6.73 -2.13 12.43
CA ASN A 216 -7.61 -3.29 12.63
C ASN A 216 -7.64 -4.27 11.46
N LYS A 217 -7.00 -3.91 10.33
CA LYS A 217 -6.92 -4.72 9.10
C LYS A 217 -8.27 -5.04 8.46
N ASP A 218 -9.26 -4.21 8.71
CA ASP A 218 -10.61 -4.28 8.17
C ASP A 218 -10.84 -3.35 6.97
N LEU A 219 -9.92 -2.38 6.77
CA LEU A 219 -9.91 -1.47 5.64
C LEU A 219 -8.58 -1.55 4.90
N LEU A 220 -8.67 -1.44 3.58
CA LEU A 220 -7.54 -1.29 2.67
C LEU A 220 -7.71 0.00 1.88
N ILE A 221 -6.69 0.83 1.89
CA ILE A 221 -6.55 1.93 0.95
C ILE A 221 -5.54 1.52 -0.10
N GLU A 222 -5.93 1.66 -1.35
CA GLU A 222 -5.08 1.49 -2.50
C GLU A 222 -4.88 2.82 -3.22
N ILE A 223 -3.66 3.08 -3.61
CA ILE A 223 -3.28 4.17 -4.50
C ILE A 223 -2.73 3.59 -5.79
N ILE A 224 -2.98 4.25 -6.93
CA ILE A 224 -2.40 3.91 -8.24
C ILE A 224 -1.40 4.99 -8.61
N TYR A 225 -0.15 4.60 -8.87
CA TYR A 225 0.93 5.56 -9.18
C TYR A 225 0.71 6.33 -10.47
N ASN A 226 0.29 5.61 -11.53
CA ASN A 226 0.13 6.16 -12.88
C ASN A 226 -1.21 6.88 -13.07
N ALA A 227 -1.91 7.18 -11.99
CA ALA A 227 -3.15 7.95 -11.98
C ALA A 227 -3.36 8.53 -10.57
N SER A 228 -4.17 9.59 -10.47
CA SER A 228 -4.50 10.16 -9.17
C SER A 228 -5.76 9.49 -8.63
N VAL A 229 -5.66 8.19 -8.34
CA VAL A 229 -6.75 7.34 -7.87
C VAL A 229 -6.46 6.82 -6.47
N LEU A 230 -7.44 6.99 -5.59
CA LEU A 230 -7.46 6.45 -4.24
C LEU A 230 -8.72 5.60 -4.06
N SER A 231 -8.56 4.32 -3.77
CA SER A 231 -9.67 3.39 -3.59
C SER A 231 -9.69 2.84 -2.17
N CYS A 232 -10.87 2.68 -1.60
CA CYS A 232 -11.07 2.08 -0.27
C CYS A 232 -11.87 0.78 -0.39
N TYR A 233 -11.40 -0.22 0.33
CA TYR A 233 -12.02 -1.55 0.35
C TYR A 233 -12.26 -2.02 1.77
N ASP A 234 -13.37 -2.73 1.97
CA ASP A 234 -13.58 -3.61 3.13
C ASP A 234 -12.77 -4.88 2.96
N VAL A 235 -12.02 -5.23 3.99
CA VAL A 235 -11.25 -6.48 4.06
C VAL A 235 -11.95 -7.44 5.01
N LYS A 236 -12.37 -8.60 4.49
CA LYS A 236 -13.02 -9.68 5.25
C LYS A 236 -12.31 -11.00 4.99
N LYS A 237 -12.52 -11.99 5.85
CA LYS A 237 -12.02 -13.36 5.62
C LYS A 237 -12.46 -13.96 4.29
N THR A 238 -13.63 -13.56 3.81
CA THR A 238 -14.27 -14.06 2.59
C THR A 238 -13.92 -13.28 1.35
N GLY A 239 -13.11 -12.22 1.46
CA GLY A 239 -12.71 -11.40 0.31
C GLY A 239 -12.65 -9.91 0.58
N ILE A 240 -12.56 -9.16 -0.50
CA ILE A 240 -12.40 -7.71 -0.50
C ILE A 240 -13.55 -7.10 -1.29
N THR A 241 -14.15 -6.05 -0.76
CA THR A 241 -15.25 -5.34 -1.41
C THR A 241 -14.94 -3.85 -1.45
N GLN A 242 -14.99 -3.25 -2.64
CA GLN A 242 -14.78 -1.82 -2.80
C GLN A 242 -15.91 -1.04 -2.14
N ARG A 243 -15.55 -0.06 -1.29
CA ARG A 243 -16.49 0.89 -0.67
C ARG A 243 -16.70 2.12 -1.52
N TRP A 244 -15.59 2.73 -1.94
CA TRP A 244 -15.58 3.94 -2.75
C TRP A 244 -14.25 4.08 -3.48
N GLU A 245 -14.26 4.96 -4.45
CA GLU A 245 -13.09 5.36 -5.21
C GLU A 245 -13.14 6.87 -5.43
N SER A 246 -12.00 7.53 -5.23
CA SER A 246 -11.80 8.95 -5.49
C SER A 246 -10.81 9.12 -6.63
N VAL A 247 -11.19 9.90 -7.63
CA VAL A 247 -10.43 10.07 -8.88
C VAL A 247 -10.20 11.55 -9.13
N ILE A 248 -8.94 11.96 -9.20
CA ILE A 248 -8.54 13.27 -9.68
C ILE A 248 -8.18 13.16 -11.16
N HIS A 249 -7.22 12.29 -11.47
CA HIS A 249 -6.85 11.95 -12.83
C HIS A 249 -7.02 10.45 -13.07
N GLU A 250 -7.65 10.12 -14.21
CA GLU A 250 -7.81 8.74 -14.66
C GLU A 250 -6.47 8.19 -15.18
N LEU A 251 -6.39 6.85 -15.32
CA LEU A 251 -5.34 6.23 -16.11
C LEU A 251 -5.41 6.79 -17.54
N ASP A 252 -4.34 7.43 -17.96
CA ASP A 252 -4.16 7.93 -19.31
C ASP A 252 -2.79 7.52 -19.84
N TYR A 253 -2.73 6.34 -20.41
CA TYR A 253 -1.50 5.78 -20.95
C TYR A 253 -1.73 5.23 -22.36
N ARG A 254 -0.67 5.20 -23.14
CA ARG A 254 -0.66 4.65 -24.50
C ARG A 254 0.45 3.62 -24.64
N MET A 255 0.29 2.77 -25.66
CA MET A 255 1.37 1.91 -26.11
C MET A 255 2.19 2.63 -27.17
N ASP A 256 3.51 2.57 -27.03
CA ASP A 256 4.48 2.95 -28.05
C ASP A 256 5.34 1.72 -28.35
N GLY A 257 4.99 1.00 -29.41
CA GLY A 257 5.52 -0.33 -29.64
C GLY A 257 5.16 -1.29 -28.51
N THR A 258 6.15 -1.69 -27.68
CA THR A 258 5.97 -2.56 -26.51
C THR A 258 5.95 -1.81 -25.19
N SER A 259 6.22 -0.52 -25.19
CA SER A 259 6.33 0.30 -23.98
C SER A 259 5.01 0.98 -23.63
N ILE A 260 4.73 1.09 -22.34
CA ILE A 260 3.63 1.90 -21.82
C ILE A 260 4.18 3.30 -21.55
N ILE A 261 3.50 4.31 -22.10
CA ILE A 261 3.77 5.72 -21.81
C ILE A 261 2.59 6.24 -21.00
N ASN A 262 2.85 6.69 -19.78
CA ASN A 262 1.86 7.35 -18.94
C ASN A 262 1.73 8.82 -19.35
N ASN A 263 0.50 9.27 -19.65
CA ASN A 263 0.21 10.68 -19.91
C ASN A 263 -0.44 11.37 -18.72
N ALA A 264 -0.93 10.61 -17.72
CA ALA A 264 -1.49 11.20 -16.51
C ALA A 264 -0.37 11.68 -15.58
N PRO A 265 -0.60 12.74 -14.80
CA PRO A 265 0.33 13.12 -13.72
C PRO A 265 0.46 12.00 -12.72
N ILE A 266 1.65 11.86 -12.12
CA ILE A 266 1.87 10.99 -10.97
C ILE A 266 0.97 11.44 -9.83
N GLY A 267 0.16 10.52 -9.33
CA GLY A 267 -0.84 10.82 -8.32
C GLY A 267 -0.29 10.68 -6.90
N TYR A 268 -0.82 9.69 -6.20
CA TYR A 268 -0.47 9.42 -4.82
C TYR A 268 0.75 8.50 -4.72
N LEU A 269 1.66 8.84 -3.80
CA LEU A 269 2.90 8.09 -3.55
C LEU A 269 2.80 7.19 -2.31
N SER A 270 2.02 7.61 -1.32
CA SER A 270 1.83 6.91 -0.06
C SER A 270 0.49 7.30 0.55
N ALA A 271 -0.02 6.47 1.46
CA ALA A 271 -1.21 6.77 2.24
C ALA A 271 -1.02 6.33 3.69
N TYR A 272 -1.80 6.93 4.58
CA TYR A 272 -1.91 6.58 5.98
C TYR A 272 -3.39 6.55 6.38
N ILE A 273 -3.80 5.51 7.11
CA ILE A 273 -5.16 5.38 7.63
C ILE A 273 -5.09 5.70 9.12
N GLY A 274 -5.55 6.88 9.49
CA GLY A 274 -5.66 7.35 10.87
C GLY A 274 -6.95 6.88 11.54
N ASP A 275 -7.17 7.29 12.78
CA ASP A 275 -8.35 6.87 13.56
C ASP A 275 -9.67 7.45 13.02
N ASP A 276 -9.67 8.65 12.42
CA ASP A 276 -10.87 9.34 11.90
C ASP A 276 -10.76 9.77 10.43
N LYS A 277 -9.57 9.74 9.84
CA LYS A 277 -9.28 10.24 8.50
C LYS A 277 -8.27 9.37 7.76
N ILE A 278 -8.24 9.55 6.46
CA ILE A 278 -7.26 8.96 5.56
C ILE A 278 -6.43 10.10 4.98
N TYR A 279 -5.12 9.94 4.99
CA TYR A 279 -4.16 10.90 4.49
C TYR A 279 -3.42 10.29 3.31
N ALA A 280 -3.22 11.06 2.25
CA ALA A 280 -2.54 10.58 1.05
C ALA A 280 -1.55 11.62 0.54
N LEU A 281 -0.29 11.23 0.40
CA LEU A 281 0.79 12.06 -0.11
C LEU A 281 0.64 12.17 -1.62
N TYR A 282 0.44 13.38 -2.12
CA TYR A 282 0.15 13.68 -3.51
C TYR A 282 1.32 14.41 -4.18
N SER A 283 1.65 14.01 -5.40
CA SER A 283 2.65 14.65 -6.25
C SER A 283 2.02 15.64 -7.23
N GLY A 284 1.21 15.18 -8.16
CA GLY A 284 0.63 15.97 -9.25
C GLY A 284 1.62 16.36 -10.34
N GLU A 285 2.84 15.83 -10.33
CA GLU A 285 3.87 16.13 -11.33
C GLU A 285 3.74 15.20 -12.55
N ALA A 286 4.19 15.71 -13.70
CA ALA A 286 4.32 14.86 -14.88
C ALA A 286 5.27 13.69 -14.59
N ASP A 287 5.02 12.54 -15.22
CA ASP A 287 5.91 11.39 -15.14
C ASP A 287 7.20 11.72 -15.90
N ASP A 288 8.27 11.96 -15.15
CA ASP A 288 9.62 12.11 -15.69
C ASP A 288 10.34 10.78 -15.53
N MET A 289 10.36 10.00 -16.61
CA MET A 289 10.98 8.66 -16.63
C MET A 289 12.48 8.68 -16.30
N ASP A 290 13.14 9.83 -16.42
CA ASP A 290 14.55 10.01 -16.10
C ASP A 290 14.77 10.44 -14.64
N ALA A 291 13.72 10.80 -13.91
CA ALA A 291 13.82 11.20 -12.51
C ALA A 291 14.18 10.01 -11.60
N VAL A 292 15.14 10.21 -10.72
CA VAL A 292 15.57 9.20 -9.74
C VAL A 292 14.47 8.91 -8.72
N ALA A 293 13.67 9.92 -8.40
CA ALA A 293 12.56 9.80 -7.47
C ALA A 293 11.49 10.87 -7.72
N THR A 294 10.24 10.51 -7.47
CA THR A 294 9.12 11.44 -7.48
C THR A 294 8.73 11.78 -6.05
N TYR A 295 8.50 13.05 -5.79
CA TYR A 295 8.18 13.56 -4.46
C TYR A 295 6.75 14.10 -4.39
N GLY A 296 6.10 13.89 -3.24
CA GLY A 296 4.83 14.53 -2.91
C GLY A 296 5.04 15.92 -2.32
N LYS A 297 4.15 16.84 -2.66
CA LYS A 297 4.16 18.23 -2.21
C LYS A 297 2.97 18.60 -1.36
N GLU A 298 1.95 17.74 -1.35
CA GLU A 298 0.70 17.95 -0.64
C GLU A 298 0.27 16.67 0.09
N ILE A 299 -0.41 16.82 1.22
CA ILE A 299 -1.15 15.74 1.88
C ILE A 299 -2.64 16.03 1.72
N HIS A 300 -3.31 15.20 0.96
CA HIS A 300 -4.77 15.22 0.83
C HIS A 300 -5.40 14.45 1.97
N VAL A 301 -6.46 15.02 2.55
CA VAL A 301 -7.18 14.46 3.69
C VAL A 301 -8.56 14.01 3.25
N TYR A 302 -8.90 12.76 3.54
CA TYR A 302 -10.17 12.14 3.20
C TYR A 302 -10.94 11.69 4.44
N SER A 303 -12.26 11.76 4.38
CA SER A 303 -13.11 11.05 5.32
C SER A 303 -13.15 9.55 5.00
N TYR A 304 -13.58 8.74 5.95
CA TYR A 304 -13.80 7.30 5.72
C TYR A 304 -14.92 7.00 4.70
N THR A 305 -15.71 8.00 4.32
CA THR A 305 -16.72 7.91 3.25
C THR A 305 -16.19 8.31 1.89
N GLY A 306 -14.88 8.64 1.78
CA GLY A 306 -14.21 8.99 0.52
C GLY A 306 -14.43 10.42 0.04
N ASN A 307 -14.95 11.31 0.90
CA ASN A 307 -14.99 12.73 0.58
C ASN A 307 -13.64 13.35 0.91
N ILE A 308 -13.09 14.13 -0.01
CA ILE A 308 -11.92 14.93 0.29
C ILE A 308 -12.34 16.09 1.22
N ILE A 309 -11.65 16.21 2.34
CA ILE A 309 -11.91 17.24 3.36
C ILE A 309 -11.10 18.49 3.02
N GLY A 310 -9.84 18.29 2.58
CA GLY A 310 -8.95 19.35 2.23
C GLY A 310 -7.53 18.85 2.01
N ARG A 311 -6.56 19.78 1.92
CA ARG A 311 -5.15 19.48 1.72
C ARG A 311 -4.25 20.32 2.61
N TYR A 312 -3.08 19.79 2.94
CA TYR A 312 -1.96 20.50 3.51
C TYR A 312 -0.85 20.61 2.47
N SER A 313 -0.20 21.78 2.35
CA SER A 313 1.04 21.90 1.64
C SER A 313 2.21 21.49 2.53
N ILE A 314 3.25 20.88 1.96
CA ILE A 314 4.47 20.47 2.69
C ILE A 314 5.61 21.38 2.28
N SER A 315 6.30 21.97 3.25
CA SER A 315 7.43 22.90 3.00
C SER A 315 8.62 22.23 2.30
N LYS A 316 8.83 20.93 2.55
CA LYS A 316 9.85 20.12 1.88
C LYS A 316 9.20 18.91 1.22
N PRO A 317 9.40 18.69 -0.10
CA PRO A 317 8.86 17.52 -0.78
C PRO A 317 9.26 16.22 -0.09
N ALA A 318 8.32 15.28 0.02
CA ALA A 318 8.50 14.03 0.73
C ALA A 318 8.30 12.82 -0.19
N PHE A 319 9.05 11.74 0.06
CA PHE A 319 8.90 10.47 -0.64
C PHE A 319 7.94 9.52 0.08
N ALA A 320 7.96 9.54 1.39
CA ALA A 320 7.10 8.75 2.26
C ALA A 320 6.77 9.54 3.53
N PHE A 321 5.71 9.18 4.21
CA PHE A 321 5.29 9.78 5.47
C PHE A 321 4.61 8.77 6.39
N CYS A 322 4.55 9.10 7.64
CA CYS A 322 3.67 8.49 8.65
C CYS A 322 3.15 9.58 9.58
N ILE A 323 2.10 9.29 10.32
CA ILE A 323 1.45 10.23 11.23
C ILE A 323 1.51 9.67 12.65
N ASP A 324 1.89 10.51 13.61
CA ASP A 324 1.68 10.28 15.04
C ASP A 324 0.35 10.91 15.43
N GLU A 325 -0.59 10.09 15.88
CA GLU A 325 -1.94 10.51 16.27
C GLU A 325 -2.06 10.85 17.75
N LYS A 326 -0.93 11.02 18.44
CA LYS A 326 -0.93 11.41 19.87
C LYS A 326 -1.12 12.90 20.08
#